data_6ea3c410c7647d26cf28726d23db1a8d
#
_entry.id   6ea3c410c7647d26cf28726d23db1a8d
#
_cell.length_a   1.000
_cell.length_b   1.000
_cell.length_c   1.000
_cell.angle_alpha   90.00
_cell.angle_beta   90.00
_cell.angle_gamma   90.00
#
_symmetry.space_group_name_H-M   'P 1'
#
loop_
_entity.id
_entity.type
_entity.pdbx_description
1 polymer ?
#
loop_
_entity_poly.entity_id
_entity_poly.type
_entity_poly.pdbx_seq_one_letter_code
_entity_poly.pdbx_strand_id
1 'polypeptide(L)'
;CLLSRGLGDVYKRQRQVPADDKINMVTYAGLPEDVTTGNIILIDDGLIELKVDKVEGTEIECTVINGGELGSKKGVNVPNVSIRLPGITEKDKEDIIFGVEQGFDFIAASFVRNAACIEEIKHLLWEHGSDIPVIAKIENAEGIANIDDIIRVADGIMVARGDMGVEIPAEEVPHVQKEIIKKCNATYKPVITATPVSYTHLR
;
A
#
# COMPACT_ATOMS: atom_id res chain seq x y z
N CYS A 1 -5.47 10.63 10.84
CA CYS A 1 -5.11 10.82 9.43
C CYS A 1 -4.62 9.49 8.86
N LEU A 2 -5.25 9.03 7.81
CA LEU A 2 -4.79 7.89 7.02
C LEU A 2 -3.87 8.44 5.94
N LEU A 3 -2.57 8.34 6.15
CA LEU A 3 -1.62 8.52 5.06
C LEU A 3 -1.80 7.32 4.14
N SER A 4 -2.48 7.52 3.05
CA SER A 4 -2.76 6.45 2.14
C SER A 4 -2.28 6.82 0.75
N ARG A 5 -1.87 5.94 0.08
CA ARG A 5 -2.38 5.41 -1.19
C ARG A 5 -1.27 4.55 -1.75
N GLY A 6 -1.59 3.31 -2.05
CA GLY A 6 -0.70 2.41 -2.74
C GLY A 6 -0.10 3.04 -4.00
N LEU A 7 0.44 2.27 -4.89
CA LEU A 7 1.18 2.59 -6.13
C LEU A 7 0.65 3.76 -7.01
N GLY A 8 -0.33 4.50 -6.53
CA GLY A 8 -0.98 5.56 -7.25
C GLY A 8 -2.31 5.12 -7.86
N ASP A 9 -3.03 6.10 -8.36
CA ASP A 9 -4.34 5.91 -8.97
C ASP A 9 -4.20 5.72 -10.48
N VAL A 10 -5.01 4.86 -11.07
CA VAL A 10 -5.18 4.77 -12.52
C VAL A 10 -6.01 5.95 -13.00
N TYR A 11 -5.46 6.76 -13.88
CA TYR A 11 -6.19 7.84 -14.54
C TYR A 11 -6.58 7.41 -15.96
N LYS A 12 -7.88 7.39 -16.25
CA LYS A 12 -8.33 7.46 -17.64
C LYS A 12 -8.01 8.86 -18.16
N ARG A 13 -7.12 8.95 -19.16
CA ARG A 13 -6.91 10.21 -19.85
C ARG A 13 -8.20 10.56 -20.59
N GLN A 14 -8.84 11.68 -20.24
CA GLN A 14 -9.86 12.32 -21.10
C GLN A 14 -9.15 12.93 -22.32
N ARG A 15 -8.71 12.07 -23.23
CA ARG A 15 -8.40 12.45 -24.58
C ARG A 15 -9.60 11.98 -25.40
N GLN A 16 -10.02 12.73 -26.41
CA GLN A 16 -10.94 12.21 -27.44
C GLN A 16 -10.23 11.08 -28.20
N VAL A 17 -10.32 9.88 -27.66
CA VAL A 17 -9.76 8.68 -28.23
C VAL A 17 -10.94 7.74 -28.48
N PRO A 18 -10.93 6.97 -29.59
CA PRO A 18 -12.03 6.08 -29.96
C PRO A 18 -12.46 5.14 -28.83
N ALA A 19 -13.70 4.66 -28.89
CA ALA A 19 -14.34 3.85 -27.84
C ALA A 19 -13.65 2.50 -27.53
N ASP A 20 -12.63 2.13 -28.29
CA ASP A 20 -11.78 0.96 -28.13
C ASP A 20 -10.42 1.25 -27.46
N ASP A 21 -10.27 2.41 -26.85
CA ASP A 21 -9.03 2.85 -26.22
C ASP A 21 -8.64 1.94 -25.04
N LYS A 22 -7.53 1.26 -25.21
CA LYS A 22 -6.95 0.32 -24.25
C LYS A 22 -5.86 0.94 -23.36
N ILE A 23 -5.61 2.24 -23.46
CA ILE A 23 -4.53 2.91 -22.75
C ILE A 23 -5.02 3.46 -21.42
N ASN A 24 -4.43 3.00 -20.33
CA ASN A 24 -4.61 3.51 -18.98
C ASN A 24 -3.31 4.14 -18.48
N MET A 25 -3.39 5.18 -17.66
CA MET A 25 -2.22 5.83 -17.07
C MET A 25 -2.18 5.59 -15.57
N VAL A 26 -1.00 5.24 -15.08
CA VAL A 26 -0.69 5.12 -13.65
C VAL A 26 0.12 6.34 -13.22
N THR A 27 -0.13 6.87 -12.03
CA THR A 27 0.56 8.06 -11.51
C THR A 27 2.01 7.79 -11.14
N TYR A 28 2.35 6.55 -10.81
CA TYR A 28 3.71 6.15 -10.50
C TYR A 28 4.52 5.91 -11.78
N ALA A 29 5.35 6.87 -12.16
CA ALA A 29 6.15 6.83 -13.39
C ALA A 29 7.23 5.72 -13.38
N GLY A 30 7.65 5.25 -12.20
CA GLY A 30 8.65 4.19 -12.04
C GLY A 30 8.13 2.77 -12.24
N LEU A 31 6.81 2.59 -12.38
CA LEU A 31 6.22 1.26 -12.51
C LEU A 31 6.84 0.40 -13.64
N PRO A 32 7.12 0.93 -14.84
CA PRO A 32 7.76 0.15 -15.90
C PRO A 32 9.16 -0.37 -15.56
N GLU A 33 9.87 0.32 -14.64
CA GLU A 33 11.20 -0.11 -14.19
C GLU A 33 11.14 -1.17 -13.08
N ASP A 34 10.01 -1.26 -12.37
CA ASP A 34 9.83 -2.16 -11.24
C ASP A 34 9.19 -3.49 -11.67
N VAL A 35 8.41 -3.50 -12.76
CA VAL A 35 7.74 -4.72 -13.24
C VAL A 35 8.51 -5.42 -14.36
N THR A 36 8.30 -6.72 -14.45
CA THR A 36 8.86 -7.57 -15.52
C THR A 36 7.79 -8.46 -16.10
N THR A 37 8.07 -9.04 -17.28
CA THR A 37 7.19 -10.02 -17.91
C THR A 37 6.80 -11.14 -16.94
N GLY A 38 5.51 -11.40 -16.83
CA GLY A 38 4.93 -12.41 -15.95
C GLY A 38 4.43 -11.86 -14.62
N ASN A 39 4.78 -10.64 -14.22
CA ASN A 39 4.20 -10.02 -13.03
C ASN A 39 2.69 -9.80 -13.20
N ILE A 40 1.99 -9.80 -12.09
CA ILE A 40 0.57 -9.51 -12.01
C ILE A 40 0.39 -8.07 -11.53
N ILE A 41 -0.50 -7.34 -12.19
CA ILE A 41 -0.96 -6.02 -11.77
C ILE A 41 -2.43 -6.13 -11.42
N LEU A 42 -2.78 -5.76 -10.20
CA LEU A 42 -4.14 -5.74 -9.70
C LEU A 42 -4.65 -4.30 -9.64
N ILE A 43 -5.90 -4.09 -10.05
CA ILE A 43 -6.54 -2.78 -10.04
C ILE A 43 -7.88 -2.90 -9.32
N ASP A 44 -8.24 -1.85 -8.56
CA ASP A 44 -9.49 -1.76 -7.80
C ASP A 44 -9.63 -2.93 -6.81
N ASP A 45 -8.67 -3.04 -5.90
CA ASP A 45 -8.62 -4.08 -4.85
C ASP A 45 -8.67 -5.52 -5.42
N GLY A 46 -8.08 -5.72 -6.60
CA GLY A 46 -8.00 -7.02 -7.26
C GLY A 46 -9.22 -7.39 -8.10
N LEU A 47 -10.18 -6.48 -8.29
CA LEU A 47 -11.33 -6.72 -9.19
C LEU A 47 -10.91 -6.88 -10.64
N ILE A 48 -9.84 -6.23 -11.06
CA ILE A 48 -9.24 -6.36 -12.39
C ILE A 48 -7.84 -6.90 -12.21
N GLU A 49 -7.53 -7.96 -12.96
CA GLU A 49 -6.23 -8.62 -12.95
C GLU A 49 -5.60 -8.57 -14.33
N LEU A 50 -4.37 -8.07 -14.38
CA LEU A 50 -3.58 -7.96 -15.59
C LEU A 50 -2.28 -8.74 -15.41
N LYS A 51 -1.84 -9.45 -16.46
CA LYS A 51 -0.53 -10.08 -16.52
C LYS A 51 0.36 -9.29 -17.47
N VAL A 52 1.54 -8.91 -16.99
CA VAL A 52 2.53 -8.22 -17.83
C VAL A 52 3.09 -9.17 -18.88
N ASP A 53 2.92 -8.81 -20.14
CA ASP A 53 3.48 -9.55 -21.29
C ASP A 53 4.82 -8.94 -21.72
N LYS A 54 4.91 -7.60 -21.70
CA LYS A 54 6.08 -6.87 -22.18
C LYS A 54 6.19 -5.49 -21.53
N VAL A 55 7.42 -5.02 -21.36
CA VAL A 55 7.71 -3.64 -20.94
C VAL A 55 8.61 -2.99 -21.99
N GLU A 56 8.19 -1.86 -22.54
CA GLU A 56 8.95 -1.07 -23.52
C GLU A 56 8.97 0.41 -23.12
N GLY A 57 10.12 0.89 -22.63
CA GLY A 57 10.28 2.26 -22.17
C GLY A 57 9.29 2.58 -21.03
N THR A 58 8.32 3.43 -21.28
CA THR A 58 7.28 3.81 -20.30
C THR A 58 5.96 3.06 -20.47
N GLU A 59 5.90 2.11 -21.39
CA GLU A 59 4.69 1.35 -21.70
C GLU A 59 4.79 -0.08 -21.17
N ILE A 60 3.69 -0.56 -20.62
CA ILE A 60 3.54 -1.93 -20.12
C ILE A 60 2.38 -2.56 -20.88
N GLU A 61 2.68 -3.56 -21.71
CA GLU A 61 1.67 -4.38 -22.38
C GLU A 61 1.23 -5.49 -21.44
N CYS A 62 -0.08 -5.64 -21.28
CA CYS A 62 -0.67 -6.63 -20.39
C CYS A 62 -1.80 -7.39 -21.06
N THR A 63 -1.89 -8.68 -20.76
CA THR A 63 -3.09 -9.48 -20.98
C THR A 63 -4.04 -9.35 -19.82
N VAL A 64 -5.33 -9.05 -20.08
CA VAL A 64 -6.39 -9.03 -19.06
C VAL A 64 -6.74 -10.47 -18.69
N ILE A 65 -6.44 -10.87 -17.46
CA ILE A 65 -6.79 -12.18 -16.90
C ILE A 65 -8.21 -12.15 -16.36
N ASN A 66 -8.52 -11.14 -15.54
CA ASN A 66 -9.86 -10.88 -15.08
C ASN A 66 -10.23 -9.43 -15.40
N GLY A 67 -11.28 -9.25 -16.18
CA GLY A 67 -11.76 -7.94 -16.63
C GLY A 67 -12.90 -7.41 -15.78
N GLY A 68 -13.11 -6.09 -15.84
CA GLY A 68 -14.17 -5.42 -15.14
C GLY A 68 -14.35 -3.98 -15.62
N GLU A 69 -15.29 -3.27 -15.02
CA GLU A 69 -15.48 -1.85 -15.28
C GLU A 69 -14.39 -1.04 -14.57
N LEU A 70 -13.51 -0.40 -15.35
CA LEU A 70 -12.42 0.41 -14.81
C LEU A 70 -12.86 1.85 -14.57
N GLY A 71 -13.04 2.22 -13.31
CA GLY A 71 -13.23 3.60 -12.88
C GLY A 71 -11.95 4.42 -12.88
N SER A 72 -12.07 5.75 -12.77
CA SER A 72 -10.93 6.64 -12.57
C SER A 72 -10.48 6.62 -11.10
N LYS A 73 -9.19 6.88 -10.87
CA LYS A 73 -8.58 6.97 -9.52
C LYS A 73 -8.72 5.69 -8.70
N LYS A 74 -8.53 4.54 -9.35
CA LYS A 74 -8.51 3.23 -8.70
C LYS A 74 -7.10 2.86 -8.26
N GLY A 75 -6.98 2.24 -7.09
CA GLY A 75 -5.72 1.74 -6.56
C GLY A 75 -5.10 0.69 -7.48
N VAL A 76 -3.78 0.67 -7.52
CA VAL A 76 -2.97 -0.33 -8.26
C VAL A 76 -2.08 -1.04 -7.26
N ASN A 77 -2.09 -2.37 -7.30
CA ASN A 77 -1.22 -3.23 -6.52
C ASN A 77 -0.39 -4.11 -7.46
N VAL A 78 0.83 -4.41 -7.08
CA VAL A 78 1.70 -5.33 -7.82
C VAL A 78 2.27 -6.35 -6.82
N PRO A 79 1.55 -7.44 -6.56
CA PRO A 79 1.96 -8.43 -5.59
C PRO A 79 3.34 -9.02 -5.90
N ASN A 80 4.14 -9.27 -4.87
CA ASN A 80 5.48 -9.85 -4.96
C ASN A 80 6.50 -9.01 -5.76
N VAL A 81 6.25 -7.73 -5.98
CA VAL A 81 7.20 -6.80 -6.61
C VAL A 81 7.59 -5.73 -5.60
N SER A 82 8.90 -5.55 -5.39
CA SER A 82 9.40 -4.45 -4.56
C SER A 82 9.34 -3.15 -5.35
N ILE A 83 8.55 -2.21 -4.89
CA ILE A 83 8.31 -0.92 -5.54
C ILE A 83 9.21 0.15 -4.94
N ARG A 84 9.90 0.91 -5.78
CA ARG A 84 10.86 1.96 -5.38
C ARG A 84 10.18 3.30 -5.09
N LEU A 85 9.01 3.29 -4.46
CA LEU A 85 8.38 4.52 -3.98
C LEU A 85 9.07 5.02 -2.70
N PRO A 86 9.14 6.34 -2.47
CA PRO A 86 9.55 6.87 -1.18
C PRO A 86 8.62 6.37 -0.06
N GLY A 87 9.12 6.34 1.18
CA GLY A 87 8.34 5.93 2.36
C GLY A 87 7.15 6.86 2.60
N ILE A 88 7.37 8.17 2.40
CA ILE A 88 6.35 9.21 2.43
C ILE A 88 6.51 10.13 1.22
N THR A 89 5.40 10.59 0.66
CA THR A 89 5.38 11.57 -0.43
C THR A 89 5.42 13.00 0.13
N GLU A 90 5.67 14.00 -0.73
CA GLU A 90 5.60 15.41 -0.32
C GLU A 90 4.20 15.76 0.22
N LYS A 91 3.16 15.19 -0.39
CA LYS A 91 1.80 15.37 0.11
C LYS A 91 1.60 14.75 1.49
N ASP A 92 2.18 13.56 1.75
CA ASP A 92 2.10 12.94 3.06
C ASP A 92 2.81 13.80 4.11
N LYS A 93 3.91 14.46 3.76
CA LYS A 93 4.59 15.41 4.66
C LYS A 93 3.69 16.60 5.01
N GLU A 94 3.03 17.19 4.01
CA GLU A 94 2.06 18.26 4.23
C GLU A 94 0.91 17.81 5.15
N ASP A 95 0.37 16.60 4.92
CA ASP A 95 -0.72 16.04 5.72
C ASP A 95 -0.26 15.72 7.17
N ILE A 96 0.98 15.27 7.38
CA ILE A 96 1.57 15.05 8.71
C ILE A 96 1.71 16.39 9.46
N ILE A 97 2.27 17.41 8.82
CA ILE A 97 2.44 18.74 9.39
C ILE A 97 1.09 19.31 9.79
N PHE A 98 0.10 19.21 8.90
CA PHE A 98 -1.28 19.60 9.21
C PHE A 98 -1.82 18.85 10.43
N GLY A 99 -1.57 17.54 10.54
CA GLY A 99 -1.97 16.75 11.70
C GLY A 99 -1.34 17.23 13.00
N VAL A 100 -0.07 17.64 12.98
CA VAL A 100 0.61 18.25 14.13
C VAL A 100 -0.07 19.57 14.51
N GLU A 101 -0.33 20.45 13.54
CA GLU A 101 -0.99 21.74 13.78
C GLU A 101 -2.40 21.60 14.34
N GLN A 102 -3.13 20.56 13.94
CA GLN A 102 -4.48 20.26 14.41
C GLN A 102 -4.51 19.47 15.74
N GLY A 103 -3.35 19.07 16.26
CA GLY A 103 -3.24 18.32 17.51
C GLY A 103 -3.84 16.92 17.44
N PHE A 104 -3.54 16.16 16.38
CA PHE A 104 -3.99 14.77 16.25
C PHE A 104 -3.32 13.88 17.29
N ASP A 105 -4.06 12.89 17.80
CA ASP A 105 -3.59 11.94 18.82
C ASP A 105 -2.72 10.82 18.24
N PHE A 106 -2.94 10.43 16.98
CA PHE A 106 -2.24 9.33 16.32
C PHE A 106 -2.08 9.59 14.82
N ILE A 107 -1.00 9.05 14.26
CA ILE A 107 -0.80 8.93 12.81
C ILE A 107 -0.83 7.45 12.45
N ALA A 108 -1.68 7.05 11.51
CA ALA A 108 -1.70 5.72 10.94
C ALA A 108 -1.06 5.75 9.55
N ALA A 109 0.17 5.23 9.44
CA ALA A 109 0.93 5.17 8.20
C ALA A 109 0.51 3.94 7.39
N SER A 110 -0.03 4.15 6.18
CA SER A 110 -0.41 3.08 5.26
C SER A 110 0.77 2.58 4.45
N PHE A 111 0.69 1.34 3.99
CA PHE A 111 1.67 0.69 3.11
C PHE A 111 3.11 0.74 3.63
N VAL A 112 3.29 0.60 4.94
CA VAL A 112 4.61 0.54 5.56
C VAL A 112 5.32 -0.73 5.09
N ARG A 113 6.51 -0.54 4.49
CA ARG A 113 7.30 -1.63 3.91
C ARG A 113 8.48 -2.03 4.79
N ASN A 114 9.06 -1.07 5.50
CA ASN A 114 10.24 -1.27 6.34
C ASN A 114 10.32 -0.23 7.46
N ALA A 115 11.30 -0.38 8.34
CA ALA A 115 11.52 0.53 9.48
C ALA A 115 11.81 1.98 9.04
N ALA A 116 12.52 2.17 7.92
CA ALA A 116 12.90 3.50 7.45
C ALA A 116 11.67 4.38 7.15
N CYS A 117 10.56 3.77 6.68
CA CYS A 117 9.29 4.52 6.46
C CYS A 117 8.79 5.16 7.76
N ILE A 118 8.86 4.45 8.88
CA ILE A 118 8.43 4.96 10.19
C ILE A 118 9.43 5.97 10.75
N GLU A 119 10.71 5.70 10.59
CA GLU A 119 11.77 6.61 11.04
C GLU A 119 11.71 7.97 10.33
N GLU A 120 11.40 7.98 9.01
CA GLU A 120 11.21 9.22 8.24
C GLU A 120 10.01 10.02 8.77
N ILE A 121 8.88 9.38 9.07
CA ILE A 121 7.71 10.03 9.68
C ILE A 121 8.08 10.61 11.07
N LYS A 122 8.72 9.82 11.90
CA LYS A 122 9.11 10.27 13.26
C LYS A 122 10.13 11.40 13.21
N HIS A 123 11.04 11.40 12.27
CA HIS A 123 11.98 12.51 12.06
C HIS A 123 11.23 13.79 11.71
N LEU A 124 10.28 13.72 10.77
CA LEU A 124 9.46 14.88 10.40
C LEU A 124 8.64 15.42 11.58
N LEU A 125 8.05 14.53 12.39
CA LEU A 125 7.33 14.91 13.62
C LEU A 125 8.27 15.62 14.60
N TRP A 126 9.45 15.08 14.83
CA TRP A 126 10.45 15.68 15.71
C TRP A 126 10.91 17.07 15.24
N GLU A 127 11.12 17.26 13.93
CA GLU A 127 11.46 18.58 13.35
C GLU A 127 10.38 19.63 13.61
N HIS A 128 9.12 19.19 13.75
CA HIS A 128 7.96 20.05 14.04
C HIS A 128 7.58 20.05 15.53
N GLY A 129 8.49 19.56 16.42
CA GLY A 129 8.30 19.59 17.85
C GLY A 129 7.18 18.70 18.37
N SER A 130 6.87 17.61 17.66
CA SER A 130 5.78 16.69 17.96
C SER A 130 6.29 15.30 18.27
N ASP A 131 5.60 14.61 19.19
CA ASP A 131 5.81 13.21 19.57
C ASP A 131 4.57 12.34 19.33
N ILE A 132 3.71 12.73 18.39
CA ILE A 132 2.50 12.00 18.03
C ILE A 132 2.86 10.54 17.71
N PRO A 133 2.23 9.54 18.37
CA PRO A 133 2.50 8.14 18.12
C PRO A 133 2.15 7.71 16.69
N VAL A 134 3.03 6.87 16.11
CA VAL A 134 2.89 6.36 14.73
C VAL A 134 2.49 4.89 14.74
N ILE A 135 1.33 4.59 14.20
CA ILE A 135 0.82 3.23 13.99
C ILE A 135 1.19 2.79 12.58
N ALA A 136 2.00 1.75 12.46
CA ALA A 136 2.36 1.16 11.18
C ALA A 136 1.27 0.21 10.68
N LYS A 137 0.70 0.48 9.51
CA LYS A 137 -0.26 -0.41 8.86
C LYS A 137 0.50 -1.42 7.99
N ILE A 138 0.31 -2.70 8.28
CA ILE A 138 0.92 -3.81 7.56
C ILE A 138 -0.09 -4.32 6.54
N GLU A 139 0.20 -4.07 5.27
CA GLU A 139 -0.72 -4.22 4.15
C GLU A 139 -0.11 -4.99 2.97
N ASN A 140 1.21 -5.26 3.00
CA ASN A 140 1.94 -5.84 1.88
C ASN A 140 2.96 -6.89 2.33
N ALA A 141 3.44 -7.71 1.38
CA ALA A 141 4.38 -8.78 1.64
C ALA A 141 5.73 -8.28 2.17
N GLU A 142 6.22 -7.12 1.71
CA GLU A 142 7.49 -6.53 2.16
C GLU A 142 7.40 -6.12 3.64
N GLY A 143 6.29 -5.47 4.05
CA GLY A 143 6.04 -5.12 5.45
C GLY A 143 5.93 -6.33 6.37
N ILE A 144 5.35 -7.43 5.88
CA ILE A 144 5.30 -8.70 6.61
C ILE A 144 6.71 -9.26 6.81
N ALA A 145 7.54 -9.26 5.76
CA ALA A 145 8.91 -9.75 5.83
C ALA A 145 9.78 -8.93 6.80
N ASN A 146 9.54 -7.61 6.88
CA ASN A 146 10.29 -6.68 7.73
C ASN A 146 9.62 -6.38 9.07
N ILE A 147 8.64 -7.19 9.48
CA ILE A 147 7.77 -6.90 10.64
C ILE A 147 8.52 -6.68 11.94
N ASP A 148 9.61 -7.41 12.19
CA ASP A 148 10.37 -7.30 13.43
C ASP A 148 11.05 -5.92 13.56
N ASP A 149 11.60 -5.41 12.47
CA ASP A 149 12.22 -4.10 12.42
C ASP A 149 11.18 -2.97 12.51
N ILE A 150 10.02 -3.16 11.87
CA ILE A 150 8.92 -2.20 11.94
C ILE A 150 8.38 -2.13 13.38
N ILE A 151 8.16 -3.26 14.05
CA ILE A 151 7.69 -3.30 15.45
C ILE A 151 8.67 -2.56 16.37
N ARG A 152 9.97 -2.66 16.12
CA ARG A 152 10.98 -1.99 16.94
C ARG A 152 10.82 -0.48 16.94
N VAL A 153 10.51 0.13 15.78
CA VAL A 153 10.49 1.59 15.60
C VAL A 153 9.09 2.20 15.67
N ALA A 154 8.03 1.47 15.34
CA ALA A 154 6.65 1.93 15.41
C ALA A 154 6.15 1.99 16.86
N ASP A 155 5.15 2.82 17.13
CA ASP A 155 4.50 2.90 18.44
C ASP A 155 3.35 1.89 18.59
N GLY A 156 2.82 1.43 17.47
CA GLY A 156 1.84 0.35 17.39
C GLY A 156 1.76 -0.19 15.97
N ILE A 157 1.05 -1.31 15.82
CA ILE A 157 0.87 -1.98 14.53
C ILE A 157 -0.61 -2.11 14.22
N MET A 158 -0.98 -1.94 12.95
CA MET A 158 -2.31 -2.29 12.46
C MET A 158 -2.19 -3.38 11.40
N VAL A 159 -2.84 -4.50 11.63
CA VAL A 159 -3.00 -5.57 10.65
C VAL A 159 -4.19 -5.23 9.76
N ALA A 160 -3.94 -4.66 8.59
CA ALA A 160 -4.97 -4.23 7.65
C ALA A 160 -5.32 -5.40 6.70
N ARG A 161 -6.16 -6.31 7.20
CA ARG A 161 -6.43 -7.60 6.54
C ARG A 161 -7.05 -7.50 5.16
N GLY A 162 -7.85 -6.47 4.91
CA GLY A 162 -8.46 -6.22 3.60
C GLY A 162 -7.40 -5.99 2.54
N ASP A 163 -6.54 -4.99 2.75
CA ASP A 163 -5.46 -4.63 1.82
C ASP A 163 -4.41 -5.75 1.73
N MET A 164 -4.08 -6.36 2.88
CA MET A 164 -3.16 -7.49 2.93
C MET A 164 -3.63 -8.67 2.08
N GLY A 165 -4.95 -8.97 2.07
CA GLY A 165 -5.53 -10.06 1.27
C GLY A 165 -5.55 -9.81 -0.24
N VAL A 166 -5.22 -8.60 -0.69
CA VAL A 166 -4.95 -8.28 -2.11
C VAL A 166 -3.51 -8.62 -2.48
N GLU A 167 -2.59 -8.50 -1.51
CA GLU A 167 -1.14 -8.65 -1.71
C GLU A 167 -0.62 -10.08 -1.47
N ILE A 168 -1.27 -10.83 -0.57
CA ILE A 168 -0.92 -12.22 -0.25
C ILE A 168 -2.15 -13.13 -0.34
N PRO A 169 -1.98 -14.46 -0.48
CA PRO A 169 -3.10 -15.40 -0.46
C PRO A 169 -3.99 -15.22 0.78
N ALA A 170 -5.30 -15.14 0.56
CA ALA A 170 -6.26 -14.83 1.63
C ALA A 170 -6.21 -15.84 2.80
N GLU A 171 -5.90 -17.10 2.50
CA GLU A 171 -5.71 -18.16 3.49
C GLU A 171 -4.49 -17.97 4.39
N GLU A 172 -3.50 -17.17 3.98
CA GLU A 172 -2.31 -16.86 4.79
C GLU A 172 -2.57 -15.73 5.78
N VAL A 173 -3.52 -14.84 5.49
CA VAL A 173 -3.80 -13.66 6.32
C VAL A 173 -4.05 -14.00 7.79
N PRO A 174 -4.83 -15.04 8.16
CA PRO A 174 -5.02 -15.40 9.56
C PRO A 174 -3.73 -15.86 10.26
N HIS A 175 -2.82 -16.50 9.54
CA HIS A 175 -1.52 -16.93 10.08
C HIS A 175 -0.62 -15.74 10.34
N VAL A 176 -0.48 -14.85 9.34
CA VAL A 176 0.28 -13.60 9.45
C VAL A 176 -0.25 -12.73 10.59
N GLN A 177 -1.57 -12.58 10.69
CA GLN A 177 -2.19 -11.84 11.80
C GLN A 177 -1.77 -12.40 13.17
N LYS A 178 -1.85 -13.71 13.38
CA LYS A 178 -1.48 -14.34 14.65
C LYS A 178 0.00 -14.13 14.99
N GLU A 179 0.87 -14.25 13.99
CA GLU A 179 2.31 -13.99 14.13
C GLU A 179 2.58 -12.55 14.55
N ILE A 180 1.99 -11.58 13.87
CA ILE A 180 2.14 -10.16 14.20
C ILE A 180 1.65 -9.87 15.62
N ILE A 181 0.47 -10.36 15.99
CA ILE A 181 -0.07 -10.19 17.35
C ILE A 181 0.88 -10.78 18.40
N LYS A 182 1.41 -11.98 18.16
CA LYS A 182 2.37 -12.62 19.08
C LYS A 182 3.63 -11.78 19.26
N LYS A 183 4.19 -11.25 18.18
CA LYS A 183 5.39 -10.39 18.20
C LYS A 183 5.12 -9.07 18.92
N CYS A 184 3.99 -8.41 18.64
CA CYS A 184 3.58 -7.19 19.32
C CYS A 184 3.39 -7.40 20.83
N ASN A 185 2.72 -8.49 21.23
CA ASN A 185 2.53 -8.84 22.64
C ASN A 185 3.87 -9.07 23.35
N ALA A 186 4.82 -9.74 22.69
CA ALA A 186 6.15 -9.98 23.26
C ALA A 186 6.98 -8.70 23.47
N THR A 187 6.67 -7.64 22.74
CA THR A 187 7.35 -6.33 22.80
C THR A 187 6.48 -5.25 23.48
N TYR A 188 5.33 -5.62 24.02
CA TYR A 188 4.36 -4.70 24.65
C TYR A 188 3.89 -3.56 23.72
N LYS A 189 3.85 -3.82 22.41
CA LYS A 189 3.34 -2.86 21.44
C LYS A 189 1.83 -3.10 21.21
N PRO A 190 1.03 -2.02 21.18
CA PRO A 190 -0.38 -2.14 20.81
C PRO A 190 -0.54 -2.68 19.38
N VAL A 191 -1.54 -3.55 19.19
CA VAL A 191 -1.87 -4.11 17.88
C VAL A 191 -3.36 -3.96 17.60
N ILE A 192 -3.69 -3.44 16.43
CA ILE A 192 -5.05 -3.25 15.95
C ILE A 192 -5.30 -4.23 14.81
N THR A 193 -6.39 -4.99 14.88
CA THR A 193 -6.84 -5.81 13.75
C THR A 193 -7.98 -5.09 13.03
N ALA A 194 -7.73 -4.68 11.79
CA ALA A 194 -8.69 -3.92 10.99
C ALA A 194 -9.23 -4.75 9.83
N THR A 195 -10.42 -4.39 9.37
CA THR A 195 -11.10 -4.88 8.17
C THR A 195 -10.97 -6.40 7.93
N PRO A 196 -12.02 -7.19 8.13
CA PRO A 196 -11.98 -8.63 7.83
C PRO A 196 -11.90 -8.87 6.32
N VAL A 197 -11.14 -9.89 5.90
CA VAL A 197 -11.02 -10.35 4.50
C VAL A 197 -12.35 -10.81 3.90
N SER A 198 -13.38 -11.00 4.72
CA SER A 198 -14.58 -11.75 4.40
C SER A 198 -15.56 -11.11 3.41
N TYR A 199 -15.43 -9.83 3.06
CA TYR A 199 -16.42 -9.18 2.19
C TYR A 199 -16.16 -9.37 0.69
N THR A 200 -14.94 -9.62 0.27
CA THR A 200 -14.57 -9.77 -1.15
C THR A 200 -14.48 -11.23 -1.62
N HIS A 201 -14.28 -12.18 -0.70
CA HIS A 201 -14.01 -13.59 -1.05
C HIS A 201 -15.09 -14.60 -0.62
N LEU A 202 -16.20 -14.15 -0.04
CA LEU A 202 -17.33 -15.02 0.36
C LEU A 202 -18.56 -14.92 -0.56
N ARG A 203 -18.35 -14.62 -1.85
CA ARG A 203 -19.40 -14.75 -2.86
C ARG A 203 -19.03 -15.76 -3.92
#